data_eba76caf94d498f92746ee1a9b3205df
#
_entry.id   eba76caf94d498f92746ee1a9b3205df
#
_cell.length_a   1.000
_cell.length_b   1.000
_cell.length_c   1.000
_cell.angle_alpha   90.00
_cell.angle_beta   90.00
_cell.angle_gamma   90.00
#
_symmetry.space_group_name_H-M   'P 1'
#
loop_
_entity.id
_entity.type
_entity.pdbx_description
1 polymer ?
#
loop_
_entity_poly.entity_id
_entity_poly.type
_entity_poly.pdbx_seq_one_letter_code
_entity_poly.pdbx_strand_id
1 'polypeptide(L)'
;MISVELNASPSDELRALIAELEEVLAAEYPPEQRHGLSLDAIFQPHIRFFVARVDGRAAGCGGVALFADFAEVKRMYVRPEARGRGVADAVLARVEAETQAAGLAVLRLETGDRQLAAMRFYERAGFRRCGAFGAYAAMPRTATATSVFYEKPVASA
;
A
#
# COMPACT_ATOMS: atom_id res chain seq x y z
N MET A 1 11.08 -10.92 15.85
CA MET A 1 11.12 -11.40 14.47
C MET A 1 9.89 -10.92 13.69
N ILE A 2 10.10 -10.45 12.48
CA ILE A 2 9.02 -9.99 11.61
C ILE A 2 8.69 -11.08 10.59
N SER A 3 7.41 -11.41 10.44
CA SER A 3 6.93 -12.28 9.37
C SER A 3 5.91 -11.54 8.53
N VAL A 4 5.83 -11.87 7.25
CA VAL A 4 4.86 -11.30 6.31
C VAL A 4 4.11 -12.48 5.68
N GLU A 5 2.80 -12.52 5.90
CA GLU A 5 1.96 -13.66 5.51
C GLU A 5 0.90 -13.24 4.52
N LEU A 6 0.71 -14.04 3.49
CA LEU A 6 -0.39 -13.84 2.53
C LEU A 6 -1.73 -14.07 3.23
N ASN A 7 -2.63 -13.11 3.13
CA ASN A 7 -4.01 -13.23 3.59
C ASN A 7 -4.92 -13.39 2.38
N ALA A 8 -5.40 -14.60 2.16
CA ALA A 8 -6.26 -14.93 1.01
C ALA A 8 -7.74 -14.72 1.31
N SER A 9 -8.11 -14.48 2.55
CA SER A 9 -9.49 -14.29 2.98
C SER A 9 -9.56 -13.32 4.16
N PRO A 10 -10.73 -12.71 4.43
CA PRO A 10 -10.88 -11.80 5.56
C PRO A 10 -10.60 -12.48 6.89
N SER A 11 -9.89 -11.78 7.77
CA SER A 11 -9.66 -12.20 9.15
C SER A 11 -9.99 -11.03 10.07
N ASP A 12 -10.24 -11.31 11.34
CA ASP A 12 -10.53 -10.26 12.32
C ASP A 12 -9.33 -9.31 12.47
N GLU A 13 -8.13 -9.85 12.44
CA GLU A 13 -6.91 -9.05 12.50
C GLU A 13 -6.78 -8.10 11.31
N LEU A 14 -7.07 -8.59 10.10
CA LEU A 14 -7.04 -7.75 8.91
C LEU A 14 -8.14 -6.68 8.94
N ARG A 15 -9.34 -7.05 9.38
CA ARG A 15 -10.44 -6.08 9.54
C ARG A 15 -10.04 -4.95 10.49
N ALA A 16 -9.40 -5.28 11.61
CA ALA A 16 -8.94 -4.31 12.57
C ALA A 16 -7.89 -3.36 11.98
N LEU A 17 -6.92 -3.90 11.26
CA LEU A 17 -5.87 -3.09 10.61
C LEU A 17 -6.46 -2.13 9.57
N ILE A 18 -7.37 -2.60 8.75
CA ILE A 18 -8.03 -1.75 7.74
C ILE A 18 -8.88 -0.68 8.41
N ALA A 19 -9.60 -1.02 9.48
CA ALA A 19 -10.41 -0.05 10.22
C ALA A 19 -9.54 1.05 10.85
N GLU A 20 -8.39 0.68 11.41
CA GLU A 20 -7.43 1.64 11.96
C GLU A 20 -6.90 2.59 10.89
N LEU A 21 -6.55 2.06 9.73
CA LEU A 21 -6.08 2.87 8.60
C LEU A 21 -7.18 3.83 8.12
N GLU A 22 -8.42 3.33 8.01
CA GLU A 22 -9.56 4.17 7.60
C GLU A 22 -9.78 5.34 8.56
N GLU A 23 -9.65 5.10 9.88
CA GLU A 23 -9.75 6.16 10.88
C GLU A 23 -8.69 7.24 10.69
N VAL A 24 -7.45 6.85 10.45
CA VAL A 24 -6.36 7.79 10.21
C VAL A 24 -6.66 8.65 8.98
N LEU A 25 -7.06 8.03 7.89
CA LEU A 25 -7.33 8.73 6.63
C LEU A 25 -8.59 9.61 6.72
N ALA A 26 -9.62 9.15 7.43
CA ALA A 26 -10.85 9.92 7.60
C ALA A 26 -10.62 11.20 8.39
N ALA A 27 -9.65 11.23 9.29
CA ALA A 27 -9.30 12.43 10.04
C ALA A 27 -8.60 13.50 9.17
N GLU A 28 -8.00 13.10 8.06
CA GLU A 28 -7.18 13.97 7.21
C GLU A 28 -7.85 14.33 5.88
N TYR A 29 -8.72 13.46 5.34
CA TYR A 29 -9.25 13.60 3.99
C TYR A 29 -10.75 13.31 3.93
N PRO A 30 -11.53 14.08 3.12
CA PRO A 30 -12.92 13.75 2.85
C PRO A 30 -13.03 12.47 1.99
N PRO A 31 -14.19 11.79 1.99
CA PRO A 31 -14.34 10.50 1.30
C PRO A 31 -13.95 10.52 -0.19
N GLU A 32 -14.24 11.59 -0.92
CA GLU A 32 -13.94 11.69 -2.35
C GLU A 32 -12.45 11.76 -2.66
N GLN A 33 -11.62 12.05 -1.66
CA GLN A 33 -10.15 12.13 -1.80
C GLN A 33 -9.44 10.90 -1.25
N ARG A 34 -10.19 9.88 -0.79
CA ARG A 34 -9.61 8.65 -0.27
C ARG A 34 -9.78 7.54 -1.31
N HIS A 35 -8.68 6.94 -1.72
CA HIS A 35 -8.63 5.97 -2.82
C HIS A 35 -8.25 4.55 -2.38
N GLY A 36 -8.49 4.24 -1.11
CA GLY A 36 -8.22 2.91 -0.59
C GLY A 36 -9.24 1.88 -1.07
N LEU A 37 -8.78 0.64 -1.14
CA LEU A 37 -9.65 -0.49 -1.44
C LEU A 37 -10.52 -0.84 -0.24
N SER A 38 -11.80 -1.18 -0.48
CA SER A 38 -12.65 -1.75 0.55
C SER A 38 -12.11 -3.13 0.97
N LEU A 39 -12.58 -3.65 2.10
CA LEU A 39 -12.18 -4.97 2.56
C LEU A 39 -12.46 -6.05 1.51
N ASP A 40 -13.63 -6.00 0.87
CA ASP A 40 -13.98 -6.97 -0.17
C ASP A 40 -13.10 -6.83 -1.42
N ALA A 41 -12.76 -5.60 -1.79
CA ALA A 41 -11.97 -5.33 -2.99
C ALA A 41 -10.53 -5.84 -2.89
N ILE A 42 -9.96 -5.96 -1.68
CA ILE A 42 -8.59 -6.46 -1.53
C ILE A 42 -8.45 -7.97 -1.79
N PHE A 43 -9.56 -8.68 -1.94
CA PHE A 43 -9.53 -10.12 -2.26
C PHE A 43 -9.84 -10.42 -3.72
N GLN A 44 -9.79 -9.42 -4.59
CA GLN A 44 -9.91 -9.61 -6.04
C GLN A 44 -8.70 -10.41 -6.57
N PRO A 45 -8.88 -11.18 -7.68
CA PRO A 45 -7.82 -12.07 -8.18
C PRO A 45 -6.49 -11.41 -8.51
N HIS A 46 -6.49 -10.13 -8.90
CA HIS A 46 -5.27 -9.39 -9.26
C HIS A 46 -4.56 -8.78 -8.07
N ILE A 47 -5.07 -9.00 -6.85
CA ILE A 47 -4.48 -8.42 -5.64
C ILE A 47 -3.87 -9.50 -4.76
N ARG A 48 -2.67 -9.23 -4.22
CA ARG A 48 -2.02 -10.03 -3.19
C ARG A 48 -1.93 -9.16 -1.94
N PHE A 49 -2.52 -9.62 -0.85
CA PHE A 49 -2.59 -8.84 0.39
C PHE A 49 -1.90 -9.57 1.54
N PHE A 50 -1.14 -8.83 2.34
CA PHE A 50 -0.27 -9.39 3.37
C PHE A 50 -0.54 -8.76 4.73
N VAL A 51 -0.43 -9.57 5.77
CA VAL A 51 -0.38 -9.12 7.16
C VAL A 51 1.03 -9.37 7.68
N ALA A 52 1.61 -8.35 8.30
CA ALA A 52 2.91 -8.45 8.94
C ALA A 52 2.73 -8.65 10.43
N ARG A 53 3.56 -9.54 11.01
CA ARG A 53 3.55 -9.83 12.44
C ARG A 53 4.91 -9.53 13.04
N VAL A 54 4.90 -9.01 14.26
CA VAL A 54 6.09 -8.88 15.10
C VAL A 54 5.89 -9.80 16.30
N ASP A 55 6.75 -10.78 16.43
CA ASP A 55 6.68 -11.79 17.52
C ASP A 55 5.28 -12.40 17.66
N GLY A 56 4.67 -12.72 16.53
CA GLY A 56 3.36 -13.37 16.45
C GLY A 56 2.15 -12.46 16.51
N ARG A 57 2.34 -11.15 16.74
CA ARG A 57 1.23 -10.18 16.82
C ARG A 57 1.10 -9.40 15.52
N ALA A 58 -0.12 -9.27 15.03
CA ALA A 58 -0.39 -8.46 13.86
C ALA A 58 0.05 -7.00 14.11
N ALA A 59 0.93 -6.49 13.25
CA ALA A 59 1.58 -5.19 13.44
C ALA A 59 1.32 -4.24 12.27
N GLY A 60 0.99 -4.76 11.10
CA GLY A 60 0.75 -3.95 9.92
C GLY A 60 0.26 -4.78 8.76
N CYS A 61 0.01 -4.11 7.65
CA CYS A 61 -0.48 -4.76 6.44
C CYS A 61 -0.07 -3.96 5.21
N GLY A 62 -0.29 -4.55 4.07
CA GLY A 62 -0.14 -3.92 2.78
C GLY A 62 -0.27 -4.94 1.68
N GLY A 63 -0.56 -4.47 0.49
CA GLY A 63 -0.73 -5.36 -0.63
C GLY A 63 -0.28 -4.75 -1.93
N VAL A 64 -0.44 -5.53 -2.99
CA VAL A 64 -0.10 -5.13 -4.34
C VAL A 64 -1.21 -5.51 -5.29
N ALA A 65 -1.61 -4.57 -6.12
CA ALA A 65 -2.50 -4.82 -7.24
C ALA A 65 -1.64 -5.03 -8.50
N LEU A 66 -1.85 -6.13 -9.20
CA LEU A 66 -1.08 -6.48 -10.39
C LEU A 66 -1.90 -6.15 -11.63
N PHE A 67 -1.43 -5.15 -12.40
CA PHE A 67 -2.06 -4.74 -13.66
C PHE A 67 -1.21 -5.21 -14.85
N ALA A 68 -1.63 -4.89 -16.07
CA ALA A 68 -0.94 -5.35 -17.27
C ALA A 68 0.48 -4.77 -17.38
N ASP A 69 0.66 -3.49 -17.04
CA ASP A 69 1.91 -2.75 -17.28
C ASP A 69 2.65 -2.33 -16.02
N PHE A 70 1.99 -2.41 -14.86
CA PHE A 70 2.57 -1.97 -13.59
C PHE A 70 1.90 -2.68 -12.42
N ALA A 71 2.53 -2.60 -11.25
CA ALA A 71 1.92 -3.00 -9.99
C ALA A 71 1.71 -1.77 -9.12
N GLU A 72 0.74 -1.83 -8.23
CA GLU A 72 0.44 -0.71 -7.33
C GLU A 72 0.38 -1.18 -5.88
N VAL A 73 1.12 -0.50 -5.00
CA VAL A 73 1.06 -0.69 -3.55
C VAL A 73 -0.32 -0.26 -3.05
N LYS A 74 -0.95 -1.08 -2.23
CA LYS A 74 -2.29 -0.83 -1.67
C LYS A 74 -2.31 -1.00 -0.16
N ARG A 75 -2.98 -0.09 0.52
CA ARG A 75 -3.32 -0.21 1.95
C ARG A 75 -2.14 -0.49 2.87
N MET A 76 -1.00 0.16 2.63
CA MET A 76 0.16 0.06 3.52
C MET A 76 -0.15 0.75 4.85
N TYR A 77 -0.03 -0.01 5.94
CA TYR A 77 -0.29 0.52 7.29
C TYR A 77 0.56 -0.22 8.31
N VAL A 78 1.10 0.52 9.27
CA VAL A 78 1.81 -0.04 10.41
C VAL A 78 1.24 0.58 11.69
N ARG A 79 0.87 -0.26 12.65
CA ARG A 79 0.37 0.18 13.93
C ARG A 79 1.40 1.09 14.63
N PRO A 80 0.95 2.15 15.32
CA PRO A 80 1.89 3.11 15.95
C PRO A 80 2.94 2.45 16.84
N GLU A 81 2.55 1.47 17.65
CA GLU A 81 3.44 0.78 18.59
C GLU A 81 4.49 -0.10 17.89
N ALA A 82 4.28 -0.42 16.63
CA ALA A 82 5.22 -1.24 15.86
C ALA A 82 6.10 -0.44 14.90
N ARG A 83 5.94 0.88 14.86
CA ARG A 83 6.74 1.74 13.96
C ARG A 83 8.20 1.78 14.39
N GLY A 84 9.08 2.00 13.41
CA GLY A 84 10.52 2.04 13.65
C GLY A 84 11.18 0.69 13.81
N ARG A 85 10.46 -0.39 13.53
CA ARG A 85 10.97 -1.77 13.67
C ARG A 85 11.19 -2.49 12.34
N GLY A 86 10.99 -1.80 11.22
CA GLY A 86 11.19 -2.39 9.89
C GLY A 86 9.98 -3.13 9.35
N VAL A 87 8.78 -2.95 9.91
CA VAL A 87 7.56 -3.63 9.46
C VAL A 87 7.19 -3.17 8.05
N ALA A 88 7.19 -1.87 7.79
CA ALA A 88 6.88 -1.33 6.45
C ALA A 88 7.89 -1.79 5.42
N ASP A 89 9.18 -1.84 5.77
CA ASP A 89 10.23 -2.35 4.89
C ASP A 89 9.98 -3.82 4.52
N ALA A 90 9.58 -4.63 5.49
CA ALA A 90 9.31 -6.06 5.27
C ALA A 90 8.11 -6.25 4.34
N VAL A 91 7.03 -5.49 4.53
CA VAL A 91 5.86 -5.55 3.65
C VAL A 91 6.22 -5.09 2.24
N LEU A 92 6.95 -3.99 2.12
CA LEU A 92 7.37 -3.47 0.82
C LEU A 92 8.26 -4.45 0.07
N ALA A 93 9.19 -5.10 0.77
CA ALA A 93 10.04 -6.14 0.17
C ALA A 93 9.20 -7.27 -0.42
N ARG A 94 8.14 -7.69 0.28
CA ARG A 94 7.23 -8.72 -0.23
C ARG A 94 6.44 -8.23 -1.44
N VAL A 95 5.97 -7.00 -1.42
CA VAL A 95 5.26 -6.37 -2.54
C VAL A 95 6.17 -6.29 -3.78
N GLU A 96 7.42 -5.91 -3.59
CA GLU A 96 8.40 -5.89 -4.69
C GLU A 96 8.66 -7.29 -5.25
N ALA A 97 8.78 -8.30 -4.39
CA ALA A 97 8.97 -9.68 -4.82
C ALA A 97 7.78 -10.18 -5.66
N GLU A 98 6.56 -9.85 -5.25
CA GLU A 98 5.35 -10.21 -6.03
C GLU A 98 5.32 -9.49 -7.37
N THR A 99 5.75 -8.23 -7.42
CA THR A 99 5.84 -7.45 -8.65
C THR A 99 6.82 -8.11 -9.62
N GLN A 100 8.00 -8.50 -9.13
CA GLN A 100 9.02 -9.21 -9.91
C GLN A 100 8.50 -10.55 -10.42
N ALA A 101 7.86 -11.33 -9.55
CA ALA A 101 7.31 -12.64 -9.91
C ALA A 101 6.24 -12.54 -10.99
N ALA A 102 5.52 -11.42 -11.06
CA ALA A 102 4.53 -11.16 -12.10
C ALA A 102 5.17 -10.66 -13.42
N GLY A 103 6.47 -10.47 -13.47
CA GLY A 103 7.18 -9.97 -14.66
C GLY A 103 6.99 -8.48 -14.91
N LEU A 104 6.58 -7.72 -13.91
CA LEU A 104 6.33 -6.28 -14.04
C LEU A 104 7.58 -5.48 -13.69
N ALA A 105 7.82 -4.40 -14.42
CA ALA A 105 9.06 -3.62 -14.31
C ALA A 105 8.93 -2.37 -13.44
N VAL A 106 7.70 -1.97 -13.08
CA VAL A 106 7.48 -0.76 -12.32
C VAL A 106 6.43 -0.97 -11.23
N LEU A 107 6.74 -0.45 -10.05
CA LEU A 107 5.83 -0.42 -8.90
C LEU A 107 5.45 1.03 -8.63
N ARG A 108 4.15 1.30 -8.52
CA ARG A 108 3.59 2.63 -8.32
C ARG A 108 2.76 2.68 -7.05
N LEU A 109 2.48 3.87 -6.57
CA LEU A 109 1.58 4.09 -5.45
C LEU A 109 0.98 5.49 -5.49
N GLU A 110 -0.15 5.62 -4.81
CA GLU A 110 -0.76 6.90 -4.49
C GLU A 110 -0.79 7.04 -2.97
N THR A 111 -0.46 8.21 -2.47
CA THR A 111 -0.60 8.55 -1.06
C THR A 111 -1.14 9.97 -0.93
N GLY A 112 -1.58 10.35 0.26
CA GLY A 112 -2.06 11.70 0.50
C GLY A 112 -0.92 12.65 0.85
N ASP A 113 -1.09 13.92 0.50
CA ASP A 113 -0.09 14.96 0.70
C ASP A 113 0.20 15.30 2.16
N ARG A 114 -0.67 14.88 3.08
CA ARG A 114 -0.49 15.04 4.53
C ARG A 114 0.19 13.84 5.19
N GLN A 115 0.41 12.78 4.44
CA GLN A 115 1.07 11.56 4.92
C GLN A 115 2.60 11.72 4.83
N LEU A 116 3.15 12.65 5.62
CA LEU A 116 4.56 13.03 5.50
C LEU A 116 5.53 11.89 5.85
N ALA A 117 5.20 11.09 6.85
CA ALA A 117 6.04 9.94 7.24
C ALA A 117 6.05 8.88 6.14
N ALA A 118 4.90 8.61 5.51
CA ALA A 118 4.79 7.68 4.39
C ALA A 118 5.60 8.19 3.19
N MET A 119 5.48 9.47 2.85
CA MET A 119 6.22 10.07 1.75
C MET A 119 7.73 9.92 1.94
N ARG A 120 8.23 10.21 3.15
CA ARG A 120 9.65 10.03 3.48
C ARG A 120 10.08 8.57 3.38
N PHE A 121 9.25 7.66 3.85
CA PHE A 121 9.50 6.22 3.76
C PHE A 121 9.66 5.78 2.32
N TYR A 122 8.71 6.15 1.45
CA TYR A 122 8.76 5.76 0.03
C TYR A 122 9.95 6.39 -0.69
N GLU A 123 10.27 7.64 -0.40
CA GLU A 123 11.45 8.31 -0.99
C GLU A 123 12.74 7.61 -0.59
N ARG A 124 12.89 7.25 0.69
CA ARG A 124 14.06 6.46 1.14
C ARG A 124 14.11 5.08 0.50
N ALA A 125 12.97 4.50 0.19
CA ALA A 125 12.89 3.20 -0.46
C ALA A 125 13.18 3.24 -1.98
N GLY A 126 13.43 4.43 -2.54
CA GLY A 126 13.80 4.59 -3.94
C GLY A 126 12.67 5.02 -4.86
N PHE A 127 11.50 5.31 -4.32
CA PHE A 127 10.39 5.86 -5.11
C PHE A 127 10.63 7.32 -5.48
N ARG A 128 10.18 7.71 -6.66
CA ARG A 128 10.25 9.08 -7.16
C ARG A 128 8.88 9.56 -7.55
N ARG A 129 8.62 10.85 -7.41
CA ARG A 129 7.38 11.47 -7.83
C ARG A 129 7.12 11.22 -9.32
N CYS A 130 5.86 10.93 -9.66
CA CYS A 130 5.41 10.76 -11.03
C CYS A 130 4.02 11.39 -11.20
N GLY A 131 3.50 11.39 -12.42
CA GLY A 131 2.14 11.84 -12.71
C GLY A 131 1.10 10.81 -12.31
N ALA A 132 -0.17 11.21 -12.35
CA ALA A 132 -1.29 10.31 -12.13
C ALA A 132 -1.25 9.16 -13.14
N PHE A 133 -1.52 7.95 -12.66
CA PHE A 133 -1.44 6.73 -13.47
C PHE A 133 -2.73 5.94 -13.35
N GLY A 134 -2.92 4.99 -14.27
CA GLY A 134 -4.06 4.07 -14.24
C GLY A 134 -5.39 4.81 -14.14
N ALA A 135 -6.26 4.32 -13.27
CA ALA A 135 -7.59 4.90 -13.07
C ALA A 135 -7.54 6.33 -12.52
N TYR A 136 -6.48 6.71 -11.81
CA TYR A 136 -6.33 8.06 -11.26
C TYR A 136 -6.24 9.13 -12.36
N ALA A 137 -5.63 8.79 -13.48
CA ALA A 137 -5.44 9.74 -14.60
C ALA A 137 -6.78 10.21 -15.21
N ALA A 138 -7.84 9.41 -15.04
CA ALA A 138 -9.18 9.73 -15.55
C ALA A 138 -10.10 10.33 -14.51
N MET A 139 -9.65 10.46 -13.25
CA MET A 139 -10.47 11.00 -12.16
C MET A 139 -10.61 12.53 -12.26
N PRO A 140 -11.72 13.09 -11.73
CA PRO A 140 -11.84 14.55 -11.59
C PRO A 140 -10.72 15.11 -10.71
N ARG A 141 -10.31 16.34 -10.97
CA ARG A 141 -9.27 17.02 -10.17
C ARG A 141 -9.61 17.11 -8.69
N THR A 142 -10.89 17.22 -8.35
CA THR A 142 -11.34 17.25 -6.95
C THR A 142 -11.04 15.93 -6.22
N ALA A 143 -11.05 14.80 -6.94
CA ALA A 143 -10.76 13.50 -6.35
C ALA A 143 -9.26 13.29 -6.12
N THR A 144 -8.40 13.90 -6.93
CA THR A 144 -6.94 13.73 -6.84
C THR A 144 -6.22 14.96 -6.29
N ALA A 145 -6.96 15.95 -5.81
CA ALA A 145 -6.39 17.22 -5.33
C ALA A 145 -5.34 17.07 -4.22
N THR A 146 -5.48 16.04 -3.37
CA THR A 146 -4.56 15.76 -2.28
C THR A 146 -3.66 14.56 -2.55
N SER A 147 -3.73 13.98 -3.75
CA SER A 147 -2.96 12.79 -4.10
C SER A 147 -1.54 13.14 -4.52
N VAL A 148 -0.60 12.30 -4.06
CA VAL A 148 0.80 12.32 -4.48
C VAL A 148 1.11 10.96 -5.07
N PHE A 149 1.70 10.95 -6.26
CA PHE A 149 1.98 9.73 -7.00
C PHE A 149 3.47 9.46 -7.04
N TYR A 150 3.84 8.21 -6.85
CA TYR A 150 5.22 7.74 -6.83
C TYR A 150 5.38 6.51 -7.69
N GLU A 151 6.58 6.32 -8.22
CA GLU A 151 6.96 5.10 -8.92
C GLU A 151 8.39 4.70 -8.62
N LYS A 152 8.67 3.42 -8.80
CA LYS A 152 9.99 2.84 -8.60
C LYS A 152 10.20 1.74 -9.61
N PRO A 153 11.34 1.71 -10.33
CA PRO A 153 11.67 0.56 -11.16
C PRO A 153 11.96 -0.65 -10.28
N VAL A 154 11.51 -1.82 -10.74
CA VAL A 154 11.73 -3.09 -10.05
C VAL A 154 12.61 -3.95 -10.94
N ALA A 155 13.66 -4.53 -10.34
CA ALA A 155 14.60 -5.35 -11.08
C ALA A 155 13.89 -6.60 -11.63
N SER A 156 14.29 -7.02 -12.83
CA SER A 156 13.83 -8.29 -13.41
C SER A 156 14.24 -9.46 -12.53
N ALA A 157 13.34 -10.42 -12.39
CA ALA A 157 13.62 -11.65 -11.65
C ALA A 157 14.66 -12.51 -12.39
#